data_5e1d63839fbd6d7ca5240faa37499f83
#
_entry.id   5e1d63839fbd6d7ca5240faa37499f83
#
_cell.length_a   1.000
_cell.length_b   1.000
_cell.length_c   1.000
_cell.angle_alpha   90.00
_cell.angle_beta   90.00
_cell.angle_gamma   90.00
#
_symmetry.space_group_name_H-M   'P 1'
#
loop_
_entity.id
_entity.type
_entity.pdbx_description
1 polymer ?
#
loop_
_entity_poly.entity_id
_entity_poly.type
_entity_poly.pdbx_seq_one_letter_code
_entity_poly.pdbx_strand_id
1 'polypeptide(L)'
;LHLSIRRQRQMCIRDSAITIDDVVTKTGITLGVLVVTSIISFVISLQSQMASAALTFIGIVASFILVLISTLGRKMQSAPVTILYAIFEGMWLGAFSQIVAGYKVGGQPAMGIIFGAIAGTIGVFIGMLVVYRIGAVRVTPKFTRILTGTMFGILAVIIVNQLISLILKTPDYFGLYHGPVAIIFSLICIALAASSFLSDFDSADQAVRSGMPASYAWGIALGLTVTLVWLYTEILRFLSYFRD
;
A
#
# COMPACT_ATOMS: atom_id res chain seq x y z
N LEU A 1 -8.93 29.78 41.58
CA LEU A 1 -7.58 29.19 41.46
C LEU A 1 -7.62 27.77 40.83
N HIS A 2 -8.58 26.92 41.19
CA HIS A 2 -8.69 25.54 40.66
C HIS A 2 -9.07 25.42 39.17
N LEU A 3 -9.80 26.38 38.60
CA LEU A 3 -10.21 26.41 37.19
C LEU A 3 -9.07 26.84 36.26
N SER A 4 -8.12 27.66 36.74
CA SER A 4 -6.96 28.07 35.95
C SER A 4 -5.92 26.96 35.81
N ILE A 5 -5.78 26.10 36.82
CA ILE A 5 -4.86 24.96 36.82
C ILE A 5 -5.39 23.85 35.86
N ARG A 6 -6.71 23.67 35.77
CA ARG A 6 -7.32 22.73 34.80
C ARG A 6 -7.14 23.21 33.35
N ARG A 7 -7.24 24.52 33.08
CA ARG A 7 -6.96 25.07 31.74
C ARG A 7 -5.48 24.99 31.39
N GLN A 8 -4.58 25.17 32.33
CA GLN A 8 -3.14 25.01 32.07
C GLN A 8 -2.74 23.56 31.81
N ARG A 9 -3.38 22.54 32.43
CA ARG A 9 -3.14 21.13 32.10
C ARG A 9 -3.68 20.73 30.74
N GLN A 10 -4.74 21.36 30.23
CA GLN A 10 -5.22 21.14 28.87
C GLN A 10 -4.36 21.87 27.81
N MET A 11 -3.59 22.88 28.22
CA MET A 11 -2.70 23.64 27.31
C MET A 11 -1.30 23.00 27.15
N CYS A 12 -0.97 21.98 27.94
CA CYS A 12 0.32 21.25 27.86
C CYS A 12 0.29 19.99 26.99
N ILE A 13 -0.85 19.63 26.39
CA ILE A 13 -0.90 18.67 25.28
C ILE A 13 -1.00 19.51 23.99
N ARG A 14 -0.04 20.38 23.77
CA ARG A 14 0.29 20.83 22.43
C ARG A 14 0.96 19.63 21.78
N ASP A 15 0.20 18.91 20.95
CA ASP A 15 0.79 17.94 20.03
C ASP A 15 1.98 18.65 19.37
N SER A 16 3.19 18.13 19.55
CA SER A 16 4.38 18.69 18.90
C SER A 16 4.12 18.75 17.40
N ALA A 17 4.63 19.81 16.75
CA ALA A 17 4.52 19.88 15.29
C ALA A 17 5.17 18.64 14.66
N ILE A 18 4.56 18.11 13.64
CA ILE A 18 5.05 16.94 12.90
C ILE A 18 6.45 17.22 12.35
N THR A 19 7.32 16.21 12.43
CA THR A 19 8.66 16.23 11.87
C THR A 19 8.82 15.14 10.81
N ILE A 20 9.85 15.24 9.97
CA ILE A 20 10.20 14.16 9.02
C ILE A 20 10.55 12.88 9.81
N ASP A 21 11.21 12.99 10.95
CA ASP A 21 11.56 11.85 11.81
C ASP A 21 10.30 11.13 12.34
N ASP A 22 9.23 11.87 12.64
CA ASP A 22 7.94 11.28 12.99
C ASP A 22 7.36 10.45 11.86
N VAL A 23 7.41 10.97 10.63
CA VAL A 23 6.92 10.25 9.44
C VAL A 23 7.74 9.00 9.21
N VAL A 24 9.07 9.10 9.22
CA VAL A 24 9.98 7.96 9.01
C VAL A 24 9.77 6.89 10.07
N THR A 25 9.73 7.29 11.35
CA THR A 25 9.56 6.37 12.48
C THR A 25 8.21 5.63 12.40
N LYS A 26 7.11 6.36 12.21
CA LYS A 26 5.77 5.76 12.15
C LYS A 26 5.58 4.89 10.91
N THR A 27 6.15 5.29 9.77
CA THR A 27 6.19 4.45 8.57
C THR A 27 7.01 3.18 8.81
N GLY A 28 8.18 3.30 9.43
CA GLY A 28 9.01 2.16 9.79
C GLY A 28 8.31 1.18 10.73
N ILE A 29 7.60 1.68 11.76
CA ILE A 29 6.78 0.83 12.66
C ILE A 29 5.68 0.13 11.87
N THR A 30 4.94 0.85 11.03
CA THR A 30 3.83 0.30 10.24
C THR A 30 4.32 -0.79 9.28
N LEU A 31 5.42 -0.53 8.56
CA LEU A 31 6.04 -1.52 7.68
C LEU A 31 6.61 -2.71 8.46
N GLY A 32 7.21 -2.48 9.62
CA GLY A 32 7.71 -3.57 10.49
C GLY A 32 6.58 -4.52 10.91
N VAL A 33 5.44 -3.98 11.35
CA VAL A 33 4.25 -4.77 11.69
C VAL A 33 3.74 -5.53 10.47
N LEU A 34 3.64 -4.87 9.31
CA LEU A 34 3.19 -5.48 8.05
C LEU A 34 4.09 -6.65 7.65
N VAL A 35 5.42 -6.47 7.68
CA VAL A 35 6.39 -7.52 7.31
C VAL A 35 6.27 -8.72 8.27
N VAL A 36 6.22 -8.48 9.58
CA VAL A 36 6.08 -9.56 10.57
C VAL A 36 4.79 -10.34 10.34
N THR A 37 3.66 -9.67 10.16
CA THR A 37 2.37 -10.32 9.92
C THR A 37 2.33 -11.03 8.57
N SER A 38 3.00 -10.49 7.53
CA SER A 38 3.08 -11.16 6.24
C SER A 38 3.92 -12.44 6.29
N ILE A 39 5.03 -12.46 7.03
CA ILE A 39 5.83 -13.67 7.25
C ILE A 39 5.01 -14.73 7.99
N ILE A 40 4.32 -14.35 9.06
CA ILE A 40 3.46 -15.28 9.82
C ILE A 40 2.37 -15.85 8.91
N SER A 41 1.67 -15.00 8.16
CA SER A 41 0.63 -15.39 7.23
C SER A 41 1.16 -16.32 6.13
N PHE A 42 2.33 -16.01 5.57
CA PHE A 42 3.01 -16.86 4.58
C PHE A 42 3.26 -18.27 5.13
N VAL A 43 3.81 -18.39 6.34
CA VAL A 43 4.09 -19.68 6.99
C VAL A 43 2.80 -20.47 7.26
N ILE A 44 1.74 -19.81 7.75
CA ILE A 44 0.44 -20.46 7.97
C ILE A 44 -0.15 -20.94 6.63
N SER A 45 -0.01 -20.16 5.57
CA SER A 45 -0.51 -20.50 4.24
C SER A 45 0.19 -21.70 3.61
N LEU A 46 1.41 -22.05 4.05
CA LEU A 46 2.10 -23.27 3.61
C LEU A 46 1.39 -24.55 4.09
N GLN A 47 0.62 -24.49 5.18
CA GLN A 47 0.00 -25.66 5.78
C GLN A 47 -1.31 -26.08 5.10
N SER A 48 -2.06 -25.12 4.54
CA SER A 48 -3.38 -25.36 3.97
C SER A 48 -3.79 -24.31 2.96
N GLN A 49 -4.23 -24.75 1.79
CA GLN A 49 -4.79 -23.87 0.77
C GLN A 49 -6.05 -23.14 1.25
N MET A 50 -6.85 -23.79 2.10
CA MET A 50 -8.03 -23.18 2.71
C MET A 50 -7.65 -22.05 3.66
N ALA A 51 -6.59 -22.24 4.46
CA ALA A 51 -6.06 -21.19 5.33
C ALA A 51 -5.54 -20.00 4.49
N SER A 52 -4.81 -20.25 3.40
CA SER A 52 -4.34 -19.22 2.49
C SER A 52 -5.50 -18.39 1.91
N ALA A 53 -6.55 -19.05 1.42
CA ALA A 53 -7.72 -18.36 0.88
C ALA A 53 -8.47 -17.53 1.95
N ALA A 54 -8.62 -18.09 3.16
CA ALA A 54 -9.28 -17.39 4.26
C ALA A 54 -8.47 -16.16 4.71
N LEU A 55 -7.15 -16.28 4.89
CA LEU A 55 -6.28 -15.16 5.27
C LEU A 55 -6.27 -14.06 4.20
N THR A 56 -6.25 -14.45 2.92
CA THR A 56 -6.35 -13.50 1.80
C THR A 56 -7.67 -12.74 1.85
N PHE A 57 -8.80 -13.45 1.95
CA PHE A 57 -10.12 -12.81 1.92
C PHE A 57 -10.34 -11.91 3.14
N ILE A 58 -10.07 -12.40 4.35
CA ILE A 58 -10.23 -11.62 5.59
C ILE A 58 -9.30 -10.41 5.57
N GLY A 59 -8.05 -10.59 5.16
CA GLY A 59 -7.06 -9.52 5.09
C GLY A 59 -7.49 -8.41 4.14
N ILE A 60 -7.89 -8.73 2.91
CA ILE A 60 -8.35 -7.75 1.91
C ILE A 60 -9.58 -6.98 2.42
N VAL A 61 -10.60 -7.69 2.92
CA VAL A 61 -11.84 -7.04 3.36
C VAL A 61 -11.58 -6.14 4.57
N ALA A 62 -10.83 -6.62 5.55
CA ALA A 62 -10.55 -5.85 6.76
C ALA A 62 -9.64 -4.65 6.48
N SER A 63 -8.56 -4.80 5.70
CA SER A 63 -7.68 -3.69 5.34
C SER A 63 -8.43 -2.63 4.53
N PHE A 64 -9.27 -3.04 3.58
CA PHE A 64 -10.11 -2.11 2.81
C PHE A 64 -11.07 -1.31 3.70
N ILE A 65 -11.77 -1.98 4.64
CA ILE A 65 -12.66 -1.30 5.61
C ILE A 65 -11.86 -0.30 6.46
N LEU A 66 -10.66 -0.66 6.91
CA LEU A 66 -9.82 0.23 7.73
C LEU A 66 -9.34 1.46 6.94
N VAL A 67 -9.01 1.32 5.66
CA VAL A 67 -8.71 2.47 4.78
C VAL A 67 -9.94 3.37 4.65
N LEU A 68 -11.13 2.81 4.45
CA LEU A 68 -12.37 3.60 4.39
C LEU A 68 -12.64 4.33 5.72
N ILE A 69 -12.47 3.65 6.86
CA ILE A 69 -12.62 4.26 8.20
C ILE A 69 -11.61 5.39 8.40
N SER A 70 -10.36 5.18 7.97
CA SER A 70 -9.32 6.21 8.06
C SER A 70 -9.68 7.44 7.22
N THR A 71 -10.08 7.23 5.97
CA THR A 71 -10.30 8.29 4.99
C THR A 71 -11.63 9.00 5.20
N LEU A 72 -12.75 8.25 5.27
CA LEU A 72 -14.10 8.80 5.41
C LEU A 72 -14.44 9.18 6.86
N GLY A 73 -13.94 8.41 7.82
CA GLY A 73 -14.17 8.63 9.25
C GLY A 73 -13.32 9.76 9.86
N ARG A 74 -12.50 10.47 9.05
CA ARG A 74 -11.56 11.50 9.50
C ARG A 74 -10.65 11.03 10.64
N LYS A 75 -10.31 9.73 10.67
CA LYS A 75 -9.43 9.11 11.66
C LYS A 75 -8.01 8.89 11.12
N MET A 76 -7.58 9.70 10.17
CA MET A 76 -6.24 9.63 9.56
C MET A 76 -5.09 9.80 10.56
N GLN A 77 -5.37 10.34 11.75
CA GLN A 77 -4.40 10.56 12.84
C GLN A 77 -4.36 9.42 13.86
N SER A 78 -5.05 8.30 13.59
CA SER A 78 -5.24 7.22 14.56
C SER A 78 -4.17 6.14 14.41
N ALA A 79 -3.23 6.07 15.36
CA ALA A 79 -2.26 5.00 15.44
C ALA A 79 -2.89 3.59 15.43
N PRO A 80 -3.95 3.30 16.23
CA PRO A 80 -4.59 1.99 16.21
C PRO A 80 -5.13 1.59 14.84
N VAL A 81 -5.72 2.52 14.10
CA VAL A 81 -6.27 2.23 12.75
C VAL A 81 -5.13 1.88 11.79
N THR A 82 -4.03 2.64 11.80
CA THR A 82 -2.86 2.38 10.95
C THR A 82 -2.19 1.05 11.28
N ILE A 83 -2.05 0.71 12.57
CA ILE A 83 -1.44 -0.56 12.98
C ILE A 83 -2.36 -1.75 12.64
N LEU A 84 -3.67 -1.64 12.89
CA LEU A 84 -4.63 -2.68 12.49
C LEU A 84 -4.64 -2.88 10.98
N TYR A 85 -4.58 -1.79 10.21
CA TYR A 85 -4.42 -1.85 8.76
C TYR A 85 -3.17 -2.66 8.39
N ALA A 86 -2.01 -2.35 8.98
CA ALA A 86 -0.76 -3.07 8.68
C ALA A 86 -0.84 -4.57 9.02
N ILE A 87 -1.55 -4.95 10.08
CA ILE A 87 -1.78 -6.36 10.44
C ILE A 87 -2.60 -7.06 9.36
N PHE A 88 -3.76 -6.55 9.00
CA PHE A 88 -4.64 -7.18 8.02
C PHE A 88 -4.06 -7.13 6.60
N GLU A 89 -3.39 -6.04 6.25
CA GLU A 89 -2.68 -5.91 4.99
C GLU A 89 -1.55 -6.93 4.88
N GLY A 90 -0.76 -7.12 5.94
CA GLY A 90 0.27 -8.16 6.00
C GLY A 90 -0.31 -9.57 5.92
N MET A 91 -1.49 -9.81 6.51
CA MET A 91 -2.15 -11.12 6.42
C MET A 91 -2.41 -11.53 4.96
N TRP A 92 -3.08 -10.69 4.18
CA TRP A 92 -3.38 -11.06 2.80
C TRP A 92 -2.13 -11.05 1.93
N LEU A 93 -1.19 -10.12 2.17
CA LEU A 93 0.04 -10.01 1.41
C LEU A 93 0.91 -11.27 1.53
N GLY A 94 1.05 -11.81 2.76
CA GLY A 94 1.78 -13.04 3.01
C GLY A 94 1.13 -14.25 2.35
N ALA A 95 -0.19 -14.39 2.48
CA ALA A 95 -0.95 -15.46 1.85
C ALA A 95 -0.90 -15.38 0.32
N PHE A 96 -1.05 -14.18 -0.24
CA PHE A 96 -0.94 -13.95 -1.69
C PHE A 96 0.47 -14.26 -2.21
N SER A 97 1.50 -13.83 -1.49
CA SER A 97 2.89 -14.15 -1.86
C SER A 97 3.16 -15.66 -1.85
N GLN A 98 2.55 -16.39 -0.92
CA GLN A 98 2.63 -17.85 -0.88
C GLN A 98 1.93 -18.49 -2.09
N ILE A 99 0.77 -18.00 -2.48
CA ILE A 99 0.08 -18.49 -3.69
C ILE A 99 0.99 -18.31 -4.91
N VAL A 100 1.60 -17.15 -5.08
CA VAL A 100 2.53 -16.88 -6.19
C VAL A 100 3.78 -17.76 -6.09
N ALA A 101 4.34 -17.96 -4.89
CA ALA A 101 5.50 -18.83 -4.67
C ALA A 101 5.20 -20.32 -4.87
N GLY A 102 3.96 -20.73 -4.61
CA GLY A 102 3.50 -22.13 -4.76
C GLY A 102 3.45 -22.61 -6.20
N TYR A 103 3.39 -21.70 -7.17
CA TYR A 103 3.56 -22.06 -8.57
C TYR A 103 5.02 -22.50 -8.78
N LYS A 104 5.24 -23.65 -9.46
CA LYS A 104 6.57 -24.16 -9.77
C LYS A 104 7.06 -23.62 -11.10
N VAL A 105 8.29 -23.11 -11.12
CA VAL A 105 9.00 -22.72 -12.36
C VAL A 105 10.10 -23.73 -12.63
N GLY A 106 10.02 -24.45 -13.72
CA GLY A 106 11.03 -25.45 -14.04
C GLY A 106 11.26 -26.49 -12.93
N GLY A 107 10.22 -26.78 -12.12
CA GLY A 107 10.29 -27.71 -11.00
C GLY A 107 10.80 -27.12 -9.66
N GLN A 108 11.19 -25.83 -9.65
CA GLN A 108 11.68 -25.14 -8.45
C GLN A 108 10.66 -24.16 -7.88
N PRO A 109 10.62 -23.95 -6.54
CA PRO A 109 9.78 -22.94 -5.91
C PRO A 109 10.10 -21.53 -6.43
N ALA A 110 9.07 -20.72 -6.65
CA ALA A 110 9.23 -19.38 -7.21
C ALA A 110 9.65 -18.31 -6.16
N MET A 111 10.37 -18.68 -5.12
CA MET A 111 10.83 -17.75 -4.08
C MET A 111 11.66 -16.59 -4.64
N GLY A 112 12.42 -16.82 -5.71
CA GLY A 112 13.19 -15.76 -6.37
C GLY A 112 12.36 -14.59 -6.88
N ILE A 113 11.09 -14.82 -7.23
CA ILE A 113 10.15 -13.77 -7.65
C ILE A 113 9.76 -12.86 -6.49
N ILE A 114 9.53 -13.43 -5.30
CA ILE A 114 9.25 -12.66 -4.09
C ILE A 114 10.42 -11.75 -3.75
N PHE A 115 11.65 -12.29 -3.73
CA PHE A 115 12.83 -11.48 -3.49
C PHE A 115 13.04 -10.43 -4.58
N GLY A 116 12.77 -10.76 -5.84
CA GLY A 116 12.79 -9.81 -6.95
C GLY A 116 11.75 -8.68 -6.78
N ALA A 117 10.54 -9.02 -6.34
CA ALA A 117 9.50 -8.03 -6.09
C ALA A 117 9.86 -7.12 -4.91
N ILE A 118 10.41 -7.65 -3.82
CA ILE A 118 10.89 -6.86 -2.67
C ILE A 118 12.00 -5.91 -3.13
N ALA A 119 13.03 -6.42 -3.82
CA ALA A 119 14.14 -5.61 -4.30
C ALA A 119 13.67 -4.53 -5.29
N GLY A 120 12.76 -4.87 -6.22
CA GLY A 120 12.17 -3.94 -7.16
C GLY A 120 11.38 -2.84 -6.46
N THR A 121 10.56 -3.20 -5.46
CA THR A 121 9.78 -2.24 -4.67
C THR A 121 10.68 -1.25 -3.92
N ILE A 122 11.71 -1.75 -3.25
CA ILE A 122 12.69 -0.91 -2.54
C ILE A 122 13.44 -0.02 -3.54
N GLY A 123 13.87 -0.58 -4.68
CA GLY A 123 14.59 0.16 -5.73
C GLY A 123 13.75 1.30 -6.30
N VAL A 124 12.48 1.05 -6.64
CA VAL A 124 11.54 2.08 -7.13
C VAL A 124 11.29 3.12 -6.06
N PHE A 125 11.04 2.72 -4.80
CA PHE A 125 10.83 3.65 -3.70
C PHE A 125 12.01 4.60 -3.51
N ILE A 126 13.24 4.07 -3.45
CA ILE A 126 14.47 4.87 -3.33
C ILE A 126 14.64 5.77 -4.56
N GLY A 127 14.43 5.23 -5.76
CA GLY A 127 14.51 5.99 -7.01
C GLY A 127 13.53 7.17 -7.03
N MET A 128 12.28 6.95 -6.63
CA MET A 128 11.27 8.02 -6.57
C MET A 128 11.55 9.03 -5.46
N LEU A 129 12.15 8.61 -4.33
CA LEU A 129 12.60 9.52 -3.29
C LEU A 129 13.73 10.44 -3.81
N VAL A 130 14.67 9.90 -4.58
CA VAL A 130 15.74 10.70 -5.22
C VAL A 130 15.14 11.67 -6.23
N VAL A 131 14.25 11.21 -7.12
CA VAL A 131 13.54 12.05 -8.11
C VAL A 131 12.81 13.21 -7.43
N TYR A 132 12.13 12.94 -6.31
CA TYR A 132 11.46 13.97 -5.51
C TYR A 132 12.48 14.96 -4.91
N ARG A 133 13.55 14.47 -4.28
CA ARG A 133 14.59 15.29 -3.62
C ARG A 133 15.31 16.23 -4.57
N ILE A 134 15.65 15.78 -5.77
CA ILE A 134 16.31 16.62 -6.79
C ILE A 134 15.32 17.54 -7.54
N GLY A 135 14.02 17.41 -7.28
CA GLY A 135 12.98 18.25 -7.91
C GLY A 135 12.81 17.99 -9.42
N ALA A 136 13.21 16.80 -9.91
CA ALA A 136 13.08 16.44 -11.32
C ALA A 136 11.61 16.43 -11.78
N VAL A 137 10.70 16.05 -10.88
CA VAL A 137 9.26 16.10 -11.09
C VAL A 137 8.63 16.96 -10.00
N ARG A 138 7.93 18.02 -10.40
CA ARG A 138 7.20 18.88 -9.46
C ARG A 138 5.78 18.38 -9.29
N VAL A 139 5.39 18.12 -8.05
CA VAL A 139 4.01 17.80 -7.70
C VAL A 139 3.18 19.08 -7.79
N THR A 140 2.36 19.16 -8.82
CA THR A 140 1.46 20.30 -9.05
C THR A 140 0.01 19.84 -8.83
N PRO A 141 -0.93 20.76 -8.55
CA PRO A 141 -2.35 20.38 -8.44
C PRO A 141 -2.89 19.69 -9.71
N LYS A 142 -2.31 20.02 -10.87
CA LYS A 142 -2.64 19.36 -12.15
C LYS A 142 -2.13 17.92 -12.17
N PHE A 143 -0.89 17.70 -11.74
CA PHE A 143 -0.30 16.36 -11.62
C PHE A 143 -1.13 15.46 -10.70
N THR A 144 -1.43 15.93 -9.49
CA THR A 144 -2.23 15.17 -8.52
C THR A 144 -3.63 14.84 -9.05
N ARG A 145 -4.28 15.79 -9.73
CA ARG A 145 -5.60 15.57 -10.34
C ARG A 145 -5.56 14.52 -11.44
N ILE A 146 -4.56 14.56 -12.32
CA ILE A 146 -4.38 13.57 -13.39
C ILE A 146 -4.09 12.21 -12.79
N LEU A 147 -3.17 12.12 -11.83
CA LEU A 147 -2.80 10.88 -11.16
C LEU A 147 -4.03 10.24 -10.49
N THR A 148 -4.75 10.99 -9.66
CA THR A 148 -5.96 10.51 -8.97
C THR A 148 -7.04 10.09 -9.98
N GLY A 149 -7.27 10.89 -11.04
CA GLY A 149 -8.24 10.55 -12.08
C GLY A 149 -7.88 9.25 -12.81
N THR A 150 -6.60 9.04 -13.12
CA THR A 150 -6.11 7.81 -13.74
C THR A 150 -6.27 6.60 -12.81
N MET A 151 -5.99 6.76 -11.50
CA MET A 151 -6.21 5.70 -10.50
C MET A 151 -7.68 5.28 -10.42
N PHE A 152 -8.61 6.24 -10.39
CA PHE A 152 -10.04 5.94 -10.44
C PHE A 152 -10.45 5.28 -11.77
N GLY A 153 -9.86 5.70 -12.88
CA GLY A 153 -10.07 5.09 -14.19
C GLY A 153 -9.64 3.63 -14.21
N ILE A 154 -8.48 3.31 -13.70
CA ILE A 154 -7.99 1.92 -13.58
C ILE A 154 -8.89 1.11 -12.66
N LEU A 155 -9.27 1.64 -11.49
CA LEU A 155 -10.18 0.99 -10.57
C LEU A 155 -11.52 0.67 -11.25
N ALA A 156 -12.07 1.60 -12.02
CA ALA A 156 -13.29 1.39 -12.79
C ALA A 156 -13.13 0.26 -13.81
N VAL A 157 -12.02 0.23 -14.56
CA VAL A 157 -11.73 -0.85 -15.52
C VAL A 157 -11.64 -2.21 -14.83
N ILE A 158 -10.98 -2.29 -13.66
CA ILE A 158 -10.89 -3.53 -12.87
C ILE A 158 -12.29 -3.98 -12.42
N ILE A 159 -13.09 -3.06 -11.87
CA ILE A 159 -14.47 -3.39 -11.42
C ILE A 159 -15.33 -3.85 -12.58
N VAL A 160 -15.28 -3.16 -13.71
CA VAL A 160 -16.05 -3.52 -14.90
C VAL A 160 -15.62 -4.89 -15.42
N ASN A 161 -14.31 -5.16 -15.51
CA ASN A 161 -13.79 -6.48 -15.89
C ASN A 161 -14.33 -7.58 -14.97
N GLN A 162 -14.31 -7.34 -13.65
CA GLN A 162 -14.79 -8.32 -12.67
C GLN A 162 -16.30 -8.56 -12.78
N LEU A 163 -17.09 -7.51 -12.98
CA LEU A 163 -18.55 -7.63 -13.17
C LEU A 163 -18.89 -8.38 -14.45
N ILE A 164 -18.23 -8.05 -15.56
CA ILE A 164 -18.46 -8.74 -16.84
C ILE A 164 -18.03 -10.22 -16.71
N SER A 165 -16.89 -10.49 -16.10
CA SER A 165 -16.39 -11.84 -15.85
C SER A 165 -17.36 -12.66 -15.02
N LEU A 166 -18.01 -12.06 -14.02
CA LEU A 166 -19.03 -12.72 -13.19
C LEU A 166 -20.31 -13.02 -13.97
N ILE A 167 -20.78 -12.10 -14.83
CA ILE A 167 -22.00 -12.24 -15.62
C ILE A 167 -21.80 -13.28 -16.72
N LEU A 168 -20.70 -13.18 -17.47
CA LEU A 168 -20.40 -14.05 -18.61
C LEU A 168 -19.73 -15.36 -18.21
N LYS A 169 -19.42 -15.55 -16.91
CA LYS A 169 -18.68 -16.71 -16.36
C LYS A 169 -17.34 -16.95 -17.08
N THR A 170 -16.69 -15.88 -17.52
CA THR A 170 -15.36 -15.89 -18.13
C THR A 170 -14.34 -15.39 -17.10
N PRO A 171 -13.18 -16.03 -16.91
CA PRO A 171 -12.27 -15.70 -15.81
C PRO A 171 -11.61 -14.33 -15.95
N ASP A 172 -11.50 -13.76 -17.14
CA ASP A 172 -10.84 -12.47 -17.39
C ASP A 172 -11.24 -11.94 -18.77
N TYR A 173 -12.29 -11.13 -18.82
CA TYR A 173 -12.89 -10.70 -20.09
C TYR A 173 -11.96 -9.80 -20.91
N PHE A 174 -11.27 -8.86 -20.26
CA PHE A 174 -10.36 -7.92 -20.94
C PHE A 174 -8.91 -8.43 -21.03
N GLY A 175 -8.59 -9.59 -20.47
CA GLY A 175 -7.23 -10.11 -20.42
C GLY A 175 -6.30 -9.29 -19.50
N LEU A 176 -6.85 -8.69 -18.43
CA LEU A 176 -6.09 -7.86 -17.49
C LEU A 176 -5.15 -8.67 -16.59
N TYR A 177 -5.41 -9.97 -16.48
CA TYR A 177 -4.66 -10.87 -15.60
C TYR A 177 -3.92 -11.98 -16.35
N HIS A 178 -4.15 -12.10 -17.68
CA HIS A 178 -3.54 -13.14 -18.53
C HIS A 178 -3.17 -12.59 -19.91
N GLY A 179 -2.04 -13.07 -20.45
CA GLY A 179 -1.60 -12.74 -21.81
C GLY A 179 -0.89 -11.38 -21.94
N PRO A 180 -0.62 -10.93 -23.17
CA PRO A 180 0.18 -9.71 -23.43
C PRO A 180 -0.44 -8.43 -22.88
N VAL A 181 -1.77 -8.34 -22.82
CA VAL A 181 -2.48 -7.17 -22.26
C VAL A 181 -2.17 -7.03 -20.78
N ALA A 182 -2.09 -8.13 -20.03
CA ALA A 182 -1.77 -8.12 -18.61
C ALA A 182 -0.39 -7.53 -18.33
N ILE A 183 0.61 -7.81 -19.17
CA ILE A 183 1.96 -7.26 -19.04
C ILE A 183 1.93 -5.74 -19.17
N ILE A 184 1.27 -5.22 -20.22
CA ILE A 184 1.16 -3.79 -20.47
C ILE A 184 0.37 -3.11 -19.35
N PHE A 185 -0.73 -3.71 -18.91
CA PHE A 185 -1.56 -3.20 -17.83
C PHE A 185 -0.78 -3.13 -16.51
N SER A 186 -0.02 -4.17 -16.19
CA SER A 186 0.82 -4.20 -14.98
C SER A 186 1.93 -3.14 -15.02
N LEU A 187 2.57 -2.91 -16.18
CA LEU A 187 3.56 -1.84 -16.34
C LEU A 187 2.95 -0.44 -16.10
N ILE A 188 1.73 -0.22 -16.61
CA ILE A 188 1.01 1.05 -16.36
C ILE A 188 0.72 1.20 -14.87
N CYS A 189 0.25 0.14 -14.19
CA CYS A 189 -0.02 0.16 -12.75
C CYS A 189 1.26 0.41 -11.94
N ILE A 190 2.40 -0.21 -12.31
CA ILE A 190 3.71 0.04 -11.67
C ILE A 190 4.12 1.50 -11.83
N ALA A 191 3.98 2.07 -13.03
CA ALA A 191 4.32 3.48 -13.29
C ALA A 191 3.44 4.44 -12.48
N LEU A 192 2.15 4.12 -12.33
CA LEU A 192 1.21 4.89 -11.50
C LEU A 192 1.51 4.77 -10.01
N ALA A 193 1.76 3.55 -9.51
CA ALA A 193 2.16 3.34 -8.12
C ALA A 193 3.46 4.06 -7.79
N ALA A 194 4.46 4.00 -8.69
CA ALA A 194 5.69 4.77 -8.56
C ALA A 194 5.42 6.28 -8.52
N SER A 195 4.57 6.79 -9.42
CA SER A 195 4.21 8.21 -9.46
C SER A 195 3.44 8.67 -8.22
N SER A 196 2.69 7.76 -7.57
CA SER A 196 1.95 8.06 -6.33
C SER A 196 2.87 8.42 -5.18
N PHE A 197 4.08 7.83 -5.11
CA PHE A 197 5.06 8.21 -4.09
C PHE A 197 5.43 9.69 -4.11
N LEU A 198 5.46 10.32 -5.28
CA LEU A 198 5.72 11.77 -5.37
C LEU A 198 4.65 12.57 -4.62
N SER A 199 3.38 12.17 -4.75
CA SER A 199 2.27 12.79 -4.01
C SER A 199 2.33 12.48 -2.51
N ASP A 200 2.77 11.28 -2.14
CA ASP A 200 2.92 10.89 -0.74
C ASP A 200 4.04 11.69 -0.06
N PHE A 201 5.19 11.85 -0.74
CA PHE A 201 6.30 12.65 -0.24
C PHE A 201 5.95 14.14 -0.16
N ASP A 202 5.24 14.66 -1.15
CA ASP A 202 4.77 16.05 -1.16
C ASP A 202 3.77 16.31 -0.04
N SER A 203 2.87 15.36 0.22
CA SER A 203 1.92 15.43 1.34
C SER A 203 2.64 15.43 2.70
N ALA A 204 3.71 14.63 2.85
CA ALA A 204 4.53 14.62 4.04
C ALA A 204 5.26 15.96 4.25
N ASP A 205 5.87 16.50 3.20
CA ASP A 205 6.59 17.78 3.23
C ASP A 205 5.64 18.95 3.53
N GLN A 206 4.45 18.98 2.91
CA GLN A 206 3.43 19.97 3.19
C GLN A 206 2.93 19.90 4.64
N ALA A 207 2.71 18.70 5.19
CA ALA A 207 2.28 18.52 6.57
C ALA A 207 3.32 19.08 7.54
N VAL A 208 4.61 18.82 7.30
CA VAL A 208 5.73 19.35 8.11
C VAL A 208 5.81 20.86 7.99
N ARG A 209 5.78 21.42 6.77
CA ARG A 209 5.84 22.87 6.55
C ARG A 209 4.67 23.64 7.16
N SER A 210 3.48 23.03 7.18
CA SER A 210 2.28 23.64 7.78
C SER A 210 2.19 23.47 9.30
N GLY A 211 3.15 22.77 9.92
CA GLY A 211 3.18 22.57 11.38
C GLY A 211 2.00 21.76 11.89
N MET A 212 1.52 20.77 11.12
CA MET A 212 0.42 19.90 11.55
C MET A 212 0.78 19.14 12.83
N PRO A 213 -0.21 18.67 13.62
CA PRO A 213 0.05 17.84 14.80
C PRO A 213 0.84 16.57 14.45
N ALA A 214 1.75 16.12 15.32
CA ALA A 214 2.56 14.93 15.13
C ALA A 214 1.74 13.63 14.89
N SER A 215 0.48 13.60 15.33
CA SER A 215 -0.45 12.51 15.07
C SER A 215 -0.76 12.32 13.58
N TYR A 216 -0.64 13.37 12.76
CA TYR A 216 -0.81 13.28 11.30
C TYR A 216 0.17 12.33 10.61
N ALA A 217 1.34 12.13 11.20
CA ALA A 217 2.34 11.20 10.66
C ALA A 217 1.83 9.75 10.57
N TRP A 218 0.83 9.33 11.36
CA TRP A 218 0.19 8.02 11.21
C TRP A 218 -0.61 7.89 9.91
N GLY A 219 -1.30 8.96 9.50
CA GLY A 219 -2.02 8.99 8.22
C GLY A 219 -1.07 8.96 7.02
N ILE A 220 0.04 9.68 7.11
CA ILE A 220 1.09 9.67 6.08
C ILE A 220 1.74 8.29 6.00
N ALA A 221 2.04 7.67 7.15
CA ALA A 221 2.57 6.31 7.22
C ALA A 221 1.61 5.28 6.59
N LEU A 222 0.30 5.42 6.83
CA LEU A 222 -0.72 4.59 6.21
C LEU A 222 -0.71 4.77 4.68
N GLY A 223 -0.72 6.00 4.16
CA GLY A 223 -0.68 6.28 2.73
C GLY A 223 0.54 5.68 2.05
N LEU A 224 1.74 5.94 2.60
CA LEU A 224 3.00 5.36 2.11
C LEU A 224 2.98 3.82 2.12
N THR A 225 2.40 3.22 3.15
CA THR A 225 2.28 1.75 3.25
C THR A 225 1.34 1.20 2.18
N VAL A 226 0.18 1.84 1.95
CA VAL A 226 -0.75 1.47 0.87
C VAL A 226 -0.04 1.47 -0.49
N THR A 227 0.68 2.56 -0.80
CA THR A 227 1.39 2.70 -2.08
C THR A 227 2.52 1.67 -2.22
N LEU A 228 3.27 1.38 -1.14
CA LEU A 228 4.32 0.35 -1.14
C LEU A 228 3.76 -1.05 -1.39
N VAL A 229 2.67 -1.40 -0.74
CA VAL A 229 2.01 -2.71 -0.93
C VAL A 229 1.44 -2.83 -2.34
N TRP A 230 0.80 -1.79 -2.86
CA TRP A 230 0.32 -1.77 -4.23
C TRP A 230 1.47 -1.97 -5.22
N LEU A 231 2.56 -1.23 -5.08
CA LEU A 231 3.73 -1.39 -5.95
C LEU A 231 4.32 -2.81 -5.85
N TYR A 232 4.46 -3.35 -4.63
CA TYR A 232 4.96 -4.70 -4.43
C TYR A 232 4.09 -5.75 -5.15
N THR A 233 2.78 -5.67 -5.00
CA THR A 233 1.86 -6.63 -5.63
C THR A 233 1.86 -6.53 -7.15
N GLU A 234 2.02 -5.32 -7.70
CA GLU A 234 2.13 -5.14 -9.15
C GLU A 234 3.46 -5.69 -9.69
N ILE A 235 4.57 -5.43 -9.01
CA ILE A 235 5.87 -5.99 -9.41
C ILE A 235 5.86 -7.51 -9.27
N LEU A 236 5.31 -8.05 -8.19
CA LEU A 236 5.18 -9.49 -7.99
C LEU A 236 4.37 -10.14 -9.12
N ARG A 237 3.23 -9.53 -9.48
CA ARG A 237 2.39 -9.96 -10.60
C ARG A 237 3.13 -9.84 -11.92
N PHE A 238 3.75 -8.71 -12.19
CA PHE A 238 4.53 -8.48 -13.40
C PHE A 238 5.62 -9.54 -13.59
N LEU A 239 6.40 -9.81 -12.54
CA LEU A 239 7.45 -10.84 -12.59
C LEU A 239 6.87 -12.25 -12.79
N SER A 240 5.65 -12.50 -12.34
CA SER A 240 5.00 -13.81 -12.52
C SER A 240 4.64 -14.10 -13.99
N TYR A 241 4.48 -13.08 -14.82
CA TYR A 241 4.18 -13.26 -16.25
C TYR A 241 5.35 -13.77 -17.10
N PHE A 242 6.58 -13.64 -16.62
CA PHE A 242 7.80 -14.09 -17.31
C PHE A 242 8.26 -15.48 -16.86
N ARG A 243 7.35 -16.27 -16.28
CA ARG A 243 7.64 -17.57 -15.67
C ARG A 243 7.34 -18.79 -16.56
N ASP A 244 6.67 -18.56 -17.67
CA ASP A 244 6.29 -19.64 -18.61
C ASP A 244 7.43 -20.03 -19.54
#